data_370f2e9129a60d37c10d4815dcd44afb
#
_entry.id   370f2e9129a60d37c10d4815dcd44afb
#
_cell.length_a   1.000
_cell.length_b   1.000
_cell.length_c   1.000
_cell.angle_alpha   90.00
_cell.angle_beta   90.00
_cell.angle_gamma   90.00
#
_symmetry.space_group_name_H-M   'P 1'
#
loop_
_entity.id
_entity.type
_entity.pdbx_description
1 polymer ?
#
loop_
_entity_poly.entity_id
_entity_poly.type
_entity_poly.pdbx_seq_one_letter_code
_entity_poly.pdbx_strand_id
1 'polypeptide(L)'
;MKSRAAVAFEAGQPLQIVELDVEPPRRGEVLVKITHTGVCHTDAFTLSGEDPEGLFPAVLGHEGAGVVVEVGEGVTSVKPGDHVIPLYTAECGECLFCKSGKTNLCVAVRATQGKGVMPDGTTRFSYNGHPVYHYMGCSTFSEYTVVAEVSLAKVNPEANAEQVCLLGCGVTTGLGAVKNTAKVQEGDTVAVFGLGGIGLAVIQGAKLAKAGRIIAIDTNPSKFELARTFGATDCINPKDHEKPIQQVIVEMTTWGVDHSFECIGNVNVMRAALECAHRGWGQSVIIGVAGAGQEISTRPFQLVTGRKWLGTAFGGVKGRSQLPGMVEDAMAGRIQLEPFVTHTRPLEGINEAFDLMHEGKSIRTVIHF
;
A
#
# COMPACT_ATOMS: atom_id res chain seq x y z
N MET A 1 14.41 22.97 -11.68
CA MET A 1 13.14 23.71 -11.58
C MET A 1 12.72 23.81 -10.12
N LYS A 2 11.72 24.64 -9.80
CA LYS A 2 11.17 24.70 -8.43
C LYS A 2 9.93 23.82 -8.32
N SER A 3 9.72 23.23 -7.12
CA SER A 3 8.56 22.43 -6.78
C SER A 3 8.15 22.67 -5.34
N ARG A 4 6.87 22.89 -5.09
CA ARG A 4 6.34 22.90 -3.72
C ARG A 4 6.21 21.44 -3.25
N ALA A 5 6.70 21.19 -2.04
CA ALA A 5 6.68 19.87 -1.44
C ALA A 5 6.47 19.92 0.07
N ALA A 6 5.88 18.87 0.62
CA ALA A 6 5.84 18.64 2.06
C ALA A 6 7.04 17.77 2.44
N VAL A 7 7.98 18.37 3.18
CA VAL A 7 9.24 17.75 3.58
C VAL A 7 9.21 17.36 5.04
N ALA A 8 9.58 16.10 5.31
CA ALA A 8 9.91 15.61 6.64
C ALA A 8 11.36 16.00 6.96
N PHE A 9 11.59 17.03 7.77
CA PHE A 9 12.95 17.43 8.13
C PHE A 9 13.52 16.58 9.27
N GLU A 10 12.70 16.17 10.20
CA GLU A 10 13.08 15.38 11.38
C GLU A 10 11.98 14.39 11.75
N ALA A 11 12.38 13.27 12.34
CA ALA A 11 11.43 12.28 12.85
C ALA A 11 10.50 12.88 13.92
N GLY A 12 9.23 12.52 13.89
CA GLY A 12 8.21 12.94 14.86
C GLY A 12 7.80 14.40 14.76
N GLN A 13 8.27 15.15 13.76
CA GLN A 13 7.88 16.53 13.54
C GLN A 13 6.86 16.65 12.38
N PRO A 14 5.98 17.66 12.41
CA PRO A 14 5.09 17.94 11.30
C PRO A 14 5.85 18.19 10.00
N LEU A 15 5.28 17.78 8.88
CA LEU A 15 5.78 18.10 7.55
C LEU A 15 5.77 19.60 7.30
N GLN A 16 6.84 20.13 6.70
CA GLN A 16 6.95 21.53 6.32
C GLN A 16 6.78 21.69 4.82
N ILE A 17 5.92 22.60 4.40
CA ILE A 17 5.73 22.92 3.00
C ILE A 17 6.78 23.95 2.61
N VAL A 18 7.66 23.55 1.69
CA VAL A 18 8.76 24.37 1.20
C VAL A 18 8.85 24.32 -0.33
N GLU A 19 9.57 25.24 -0.92
CA GLU A 19 9.92 25.22 -2.33
C GLU A 19 11.30 24.56 -2.50
N LEU A 20 11.31 23.36 -3.11
CA LEU A 20 12.53 22.60 -3.41
C LEU A 20 13.09 22.96 -4.78
N ASP A 21 14.38 22.77 -4.95
CA ASP A 21 14.99 22.62 -6.27
C ASP A 21 14.88 21.15 -6.70
N VAL A 22 14.36 20.94 -7.93
CA VAL A 22 14.25 19.62 -8.57
C VAL A 22 15.15 19.60 -9.79
N GLU A 23 16.10 18.67 -9.81
CA GLU A 23 16.98 18.45 -10.97
C GLU A 23 16.20 17.80 -12.12
N PRO A 24 16.62 17.99 -13.38
CA PRO A 24 16.03 17.28 -14.53
C PRO A 24 16.29 15.78 -14.42
N PRO A 25 15.45 14.94 -15.08
CA PRO A 25 15.63 13.50 -15.10
C PRO A 25 16.89 13.12 -15.87
N ARG A 26 17.67 12.20 -15.30
CA ARG A 26 18.87 11.62 -15.93
C ARG A 26 18.50 10.36 -16.70
N ARG A 27 19.51 9.63 -17.18
CA ARG A 27 19.33 8.39 -17.94
C ARG A 27 18.43 7.38 -17.19
N GLY A 28 17.37 6.91 -17.84
CA GLY A 28 16.40 5.96 -17.28
C GLY A 28 15.47 6.54 -16.22
N GLU A 29 15.38 7.87 -16.11
CA GLU A 29 14.56 8.59 -15.17
C GLU A 29 13.47 9.40 -15.87
N VAL A 30 12.41 9.70 -15.14
CA VAL A 30 11.24 10.41 -15.66
C VAL A 30 10.83 11.49 -14.65
N LEU A 31 10.65 12.70 -15.09
CA LEU A 31 10.05 13.79 -14.33
C LEU A 31 8.54 13.70 -14.44
N VAL A 32 7.88 13.56 -13.31
CA VAL A 32 6.42 13.44 -13.21
C VAL A 32 5.86 14.62 -12.44
N LYS A 33 4.83 15.27 -13.00
CA LYS A 33 3.98 16.20 -12.27
C LYS A 33 2.92 15.40 -11.54
N ILE A 34 2.96 15.36 -10.22
CA ILE A 34 1.94 14.73 -9.39
C ILE A 34 0.71 15.62 -9.35
N THR A 35 -0.45 15.02 -9.52
CA THR A 35 -1.74 15.71 -9.43
C THR A 35 -2.51 15.34 -8.17
N HIS A 36 -2.39 14.08 -7.74
CA HIS A 36 -3.05 13.56 -6.56
C HIS A 36 -2.15 12.53 -5.86
N THR A 37 -2.23 12.50 -4.53
CA THR A 37 -1.52 11.49 -3.72
C THR A 37 -2.27 11.15 -2.44
N GLY A 38 -2.40 9.86 -2.15
CA GLY A 38 -2.97 9.35 -0.90
C GLY A 38 -1.98 9.45 0.27
N VAL A 39 -2.50 9.66 1.48
CA VAL A 39 -1.74 9.57 2.72
C VAL A 39 -1.92 8.19 3.33
N CYS A 40 -0.81 7.50 3.59
CA CYS A 40 -0.77 6.10 4.04
C CYS A 40 -0.15 5.96 5.43
N HIS A 41 -0.51 4.90 6.17
CA HIS A 41 0.13 4.57 7.46
C HIS A 41 1.63 4.29 7.33
N THR A 42 2.11 3.85 6.17
CA THR A 42 3.54 3.66 5.92
C THR A 42 4.29 4.98 5.93
N ASP A 43 3.70 6.07 5.41
CA ASP A 43 4.26 7.41 5.53
C ASP A 43 4.33 7.87 7.00
N ALA A 44 3.26 7.60 7.78
CA ALA A 44 3.23 7.92 9.21
C ALA A 44 4.26 7.11 10.01
N PHE A 45 4.43 5.84 9.69
CA PHE A 45 5.42 4.96 10.32
C PHE A 45 6.84 5.50 10.09
N THR A 46 7.15 5.94 8.87
CA THR A 46 8.45 6.57 8.59
C THR A 46 8.57 7.93 9.28
N LEU A 47 7.52 8.76 9.21
CA LEU A 47 7.54 10.09 9.86
C LEU A 47 7.70 10.00 11.39
N SER A 48 7.18 8.95 12.03
CA SER A 48 7.35 8.73 13.48
C SER A 48 8.80 8.44 13.89
N GLY A 49 9.66 8.01 12.97
CA GLY A 49 11.03 7.57 13.23
C GLY A 49 11.16 6.10 13.62
N GLU A 50 10.07 5.33 13.61
CA GLU A 50 10.10 3.89 13.91
C GLU A 50 10.55 3.03 12.72
N ASP A 51 10.58 3.61 11.52
CA ASP A 51 11.06 2.95 10.30
C ASP A 51 12.60 2.93 10.29
N PRO A 52 13.23 1.75 10.33
CA PRO A 52 14.70 1.66 10.32
C PRO A 52 15.33 2.10 8.99
N GLU A 53 14.56 2.20 7.92
CA GLU A 53 14.99 2.73 6.62
C GLU A 53 14.61 4.21 6.45
N GLY A 54 13.98 4.84 7.43
CA GLY A 54 13.59 6.25 7.41
C GLY A 54 14.81 7.16 7.36
N LEU A 55 14.81 8.10 6.42
CA LEU A 55 15.86 9.10 6.22
C LEU A 55 15.27 10.50 6.28
N PHE A 56 16.03 11.45 6.82
CA PHE A 56 15.62 12.85 6.95
C PHE A 56 16.78 13.79 6.57
N PRO A 57 16.52 14.93 5.89
CA PRO A 57 15.23 15.35 5.38
C PRO A 57 14.79 14.54 4.15
N ALA A 58 13.49 14.28 4.01
CA ALA A 58 12.95 13.53 2.88
C ALA A 58 11.60 14.07 2.40
N VAL A 59 11.31 13.87 1.11
CA VAL A 59 9.96 14.00 0.56
C VAL A 59 9.29 12.63 0.63
N LEU A 60 8.28 12.51 1.51
CA LEU A 60 7.51 11.27 1.66
C LEU A 60 6.46 11.10 0.54
N GLY A 61 5.52 10.17 0.74
CA GLY A 61 4.43 9.87 -0.20
C GLY A 61 4.79 8.82 -1.24
N HIS A 62 3.87 7.86 -1.44
CA HIS A 62 4.06 6.74 -2.37
C HIS A 62 2.77 6.24 -3.01
N GLU A 63 1.63 6.89 -2.75
CA GLU A 63 0.33 6.60 -3.40
C GLU A 63 -0.03 7.73 -4.38
N GLY A 64 0.76 7.95 -5.43
CA GLY A 64 0.61 9.07 -6.34
C GLY A 64 0.02 8.73 -7.70
N ALA A 65 -0.58 9.72 -8.35
CA ALA A 65 -0.92 9.73 -9.76
C ALA A 65 -0.50 11.06 -10.39
N GLY A 66 -0.02 11.02 -11.62
CA GLY A 66 0.49 12.22 -12.25
C GLY A 66 0.68 12.07 -13.75
N VAL A 67 1.32 13.09 -14.34
CA VAL A 67 1.57 13.18 -15.79
C VAL A 67 3.06 13.33 -16.03
N VAL A 68 3.60 12.60 -16.99
CA VAL A 68 4.99 12.71 -17.43
C VAL A 68 5.23 14.09 -18.04
N VAL A 69 6.24 14.78 -17.54
CA VAL A 69 6.65 16.12 -18.04
C VAL A 69 7.87 16.01 -18.94
N GLU A 70 8.88 15.26 -18.50
CA GLU A 70 10.15 15.11 -19.19
C GLU A 70 10.69 13.69 -18.98
N VAL A 71 11.40 13.17 -19.96
CA VAL A 71 12.05 11.85 -19.88
C VAL A 71 13.54 11.99 -20.08
N GLY A 72 14.32 11.27 -19.30
CA GLY A 72 15.77 11.17 -19.44
C GLY A 72 16.17 10.27 -20.62
N GLU A 73 17.46 10.29 -20.92
CA GLU A 73 18.04 9.44 -21.96
C GLU A 73 17.72 7.95 -21.72
N GLY A 74 17.36 7.22 -22.78
CA GLY A 74 17.12 5.79 -22.76
C GLY A 74 15.74 5.36 -22.25
N VAL A 75 14.88 6.30 -21.82
CA VAL A 75 13.49 6.01 -21.49
C VAL A 75 12.69 5.71 -22.76
N THR A 76 11.95 4.60 -22.75
CA THR A 76 11.22 4.11 -23.92
C THR A 76 9.76 3.76 -23.65
N SER A 77 9.39 3.48 -22.38
CA SER A 77 8.04 3.00 -22.03
C SER A 77 7.02 4.11 -21.82
N VAL A 78 7.48 5.34 -21.60
CA VAL A 78 6.63 6.51 -21.38
C VAL A 78 7.18 7.74 -22.13
N LYS A 79 6.33 8.72 -22.35
CA LYS A 79 6.67 10.01 -23.01
C LYS A 79 5.92 11.16 -22.33
N PRO A 80 6.35 12.41 -22.53
CA PRO A 80 5.61 13.57 -22.05
C PRO A 80 4.13 13.54 -22.44
N GLY A 81 3.27 13.83 -21.44
CA GLY A 81 1.80 13.74 -21.54
C GLY A 81 1.20 12.40 -21.17
N ASP A 82 1.98 11.35 -20.99
CA ASP A 82 1.46 10.07 -20.50
C ASP A 82 1.05 10.17 -19.02
N HIS A 83 -0.10 9.59 -18.67
CA HIS A 83 -0.57 9.46 -17.30
C HIS A 83 0.08 8.23 -16.63
N VAL A 84 0.57 8.41 -15.41
CA VAL A 84 1.36 7.39 -14.72
C VAL A 84 1.05 7.32 -13.24
N ILE A 85 1.30 6.14 -12.65
CA ILE A 85 1.31 5.90 -11.21
C ILE A 85 2.73 5.49 -10.84
N PRO A 86 3.42 6.26 -9.98
CA PRO A 86 4.69 5.83 -9.37
C PRO A 86 4.50 4.61 -8.48
N LEU A 87 5.45 3.69 -8.54
CA LEU A 87 5.41 2.42 -7.82
C LEU A 87 6.65 2.28 -6.94
N TYR A 88 6.45 1.99 -5.67
CA TYR A 88 7.55 1.64 -4.76
C TYR A 88 8.14 0.26 -5.06
N THR A 89 7.44 -0.57 -5.85
CA THR A 89 7.96 -1.83 -6.38
C THR A 89 8.29 -1.64 -7.86
N ALA A 90 9.58 -1.74 -8.21
CA ALA A 90 10.00 -1.70 -9.60
C ALA A 90 9.61 -3.01 -10.33
N GLU A 91 9.60 -2.96 -11.67
CA GLU A 91 9.46 -4.15 -12.52
C GLU A 91 10.39 -4.00 -13.73
N CYS A 92 11.64 -4.49 -13.61
CA CYS A 92 12.64 -4.37 -14.67
C CYS A 92 12.52 -5.46 -15.76
N GLY A 93 11.84 -6.57 -15.48
CA GLY A 93 11.71 -7.72 -16.39
C GLY A 93 12.93 -8.64 -16.45
N GLU A 94 14.10 -8.23 -15.94
CA GLU A 94 15.38 -8.90 -16.16
C GLU A 94 15.97 -9.61 -14.94
N CYS A 95 15.71 -9.10 -13.72
CA CYS A 95 16.26 -9.69 -12.50
C CYS A 95 15.64 -11.06 -12.20
N LEU A 96 16.28 -11.83 -11.31
CA LEU A 96 15.82 -13.16 -10.91
C LEU A 96 14.34 -13.15 -10.46
N PHE A 97 13.95 -12.16 -9.67
CA PHE A 97 12.57 -12.05 -9.16
C PHE A 97 11.57 -11.78 -10.28
N CYS A 98 11.87 -10.86 -11.20
CA CYS A 98 11.01 -10.62 -12.36
C CYS A 98 10.87 -11.86 -13.25
N LYS A 99 11.99 -12.55 -13.54
CA LYS A 99 11.98 -13.81 -14.33
C LYS A 99 11.22 -14.94 -13.66
N SER A 100 11.17 -14.96 -12.31
CA SER A 100 10.35 -15.94 -11.57
C SER A 100 8.86 -15.57 -11.50
N GLY A 101 8.45 -14.44 -12.08
CA GLY A 101 7.08 -13.93 -12.01
C GLY A 101 6.72 -13.15 -10.73
N LYS A 102 7.70 -12.93 -9.83
CA LYS A 102 7.53 -12.16 -8.58
C LYS A 102 8.11 -10.76 -8.73
N THR A 103 7.58 -9.99 -9.69
CA THR A 103 8.09 -8.67 -10.03
C THR A 103 7.92 -7.66 -8.89
N ASN A 104 6.92 -7.88 -8.01
CA ASN A 104 6.74 -7.13 -6.77
C ASN A 104 7.96 -7.17 -5.82
N LEU A 105 8.91 -8.06 -6.06
CA LEU A 105 10.18 -8.19 -5.33
C LEU A 105 11.38 -7.82 -6.20
N CYS A 106 11.16 -7.06 -7.27
CA CYS A 106 12.22 -6.60 -8.16
C CYS A 106 13.31 -5.83 -7.41
N VAL A 107 14.58 -6.11 -7.75
CA VAL A 107 15.74 -5.51 -7.07
C VAL A 107 16.44 -4.40 -7.86
N ALA A 108 15.90 -4.02 -9.03
CA ALA A 108 16.57 -3.08 -9.93
C ALA A 108 16.92 -1.72 -9.29
N VAL A 109 16.06 -1.24 -8.38
CA VAL A 109 16.25 0.04 -7.67
C VAL A 109 16.42 -0.16 -6.15
N ARG A 110 16.30 -1.38 -5.64
CA ARG A 110 16.23 -1.65 -4.20
C ARG A 110 17.49 -1.20 -3.44
N ALA A 111 18.65 -1.35 -4.04
CA ALA A 111 19.93 -1.01 -3.41
C ALA A 111 20.10 0.49 -3.12
N THR A 112 19.46 1.34 -3.91
CA THR A 112 19.49 2.81 -3.78
C THR A 112 18.22 3.37 -3.15
N GLN A 113 17.08 2.73 -3.36
CA GLN A 113 15.78 3.12 -2.81
C GLN A 113 15.81 3.21 -1.27
N GLY A 114 16.35 2.21 -0.57
CA GLY A 114 16.51 2.23 0.89
C GLY A 114 17.55 3.24 1.40
N LYS A 115 18.30 3.88 0.50
CA LYS A 115 19.24 4.98 0.82
C LYS A 115 18.69 6.36 0.46
N GLY A 116 17.44 6.42 0.02
CA GLY A 116 16.77 7.67 -0.38
C GLY A 116 17.36 8.34 -1.61
N VAL A 117 17.98 7.59 -2.51
CA VAL A 117 18.63 8.12 -3.71
C VAL A 117 18.18 7.39 -4.97
N MET A 118 18.39 8.03 -6.11
CA MET A 118 18.14 7.47 -7.43
C MET A 118 19.14 6.36 -7.78
N PRO A 119 18.95 5.58 -8.84
CA PRO A 119 19.86 4.49 -9.22
C PRO A 119 21.33 4.87 -9.37
N ASP A 120 21.63 6.13 -9.67
CA ASP A 120 22.98 6.66 -9.80
C ASP A 120 23.63 7.05 -8.44
N GLY A 121 22.90 6.85 -7.32
CA GLY A 121 23.38 7.14 -5.97
C GLY A 121 23.27 8.61 -5.55
N THR A 122 22.55 9.45 -6.30
CA THR A 122 22.34 10.86 -5.96
C THR A 122 20.86 11.20 -5.84
N THR A 123 20.50 12.32 -5.19
CA THR A 123 19.12 12.81 -5.12
C THR A 123 18.81 13.75 -6.28
N ARG A 124 17.54 13.98 -6.54
CA ARG A 124 17.06 15.02 -7.49
C ARG A 124 16.43 16.19 -6.74
N PHE A 125 16.34 16.11 -5.42
CA PHE A 125 15.82 17.18 -4.57
C PHE A 125 16.93 17.87 -3.80
N SER A 126 16.85 19.19 -3.69
CA SER A 126 17.65 19.96 -2.74
C SER A 126 16.85 21.11 -2.15
N TYR A 127 17.21 21.50 -0.94
CA TYR A 127 16.66 22.67 -0.21
C TYR A 127 17.80 23.51 0.33
N ASN A 128 17.85 24.79 -0.05
CA ASN A 128 18.94 25.70 0.34
C ASN A 128 20.34 25.15 0.04
N GLY A 129 20.49 24.42 -1.09
CA GLY A 129 21.75 23.81 -1.49
C GLY A 129 22.11 22.49 -0.79
N HIS A 130 21.25 21.99 0.12
CA HIS A 130 21.44 20.71 0.81
C HIS A 130 20.57 19.62 0.18
N PRO A 131 21.05 18.37 0.04
CA PRO A 131 20.28 17.29 -0.53
C PRO A 131 19.06 16.93 0.35
N VAL A 132 17.93 16.60 -0.29
CA VAL A 132 16.74 16.05 0.34
C VAL A 132 16.51 14.67 -0.25
N TYR A 133 16.26 13.67 0.60
CA TYR A 133 16.15 12.29 0.19
C TYR A 133 14.83 11.97 -0.53
N HIS A 134 14.89 11.02 -1.44
CA HIS A 134 13.72 10.37 -1.99
C HIS A 134 13.14 9.36 -0.99
N TYR A 135 11.83 9.14 -1.06
CA TYR A 135 11.14 8.14 -0.28
C TYR A 135 10.55 7.06 -1.19
N MET A 136 10.95 5.81 -0.95
CA MET A 136 10.48 4.64 -1.69
C MET A 136 10.62 4.76 -3.23
N GLY A 137 11.49 5.66 -3.71
CA GLY A 137 11.63 5.96 -5.14
C GLY A 137 10.42 6.66 -5.77
N CYS A 138 9.48 7.15 -4.99
CA CYS A 138 8.23 7.79 -5.42
C CYS A 138 8.16 9.26 -5.06
N SER A 139 8.29 9.61 -3.76
CA SER A 139 8.27 10.99 -3.24
C SER A 139 7.09 11.82 -3.74
N THR A 140 5.86 11.31 -3.54
CA THR A 140 4.67 11.92 -4.15
C THR A 140 4.08 13.10 -3.38
N PHE A 141 4.64 13.46 -2.20
CA PHE A 141 4.23 14.68 -1.48
C PHE A 141 4.92 15.93 -2.04
N SER A 142 5.11 15.96 -3.34
CA SER A 142 5.69 17.08 -4.11
C SER A 142 4.94 17.26 -5.42
N GLU A 143 4.78 18.51 -5.86
CA GLU A 143 4.17 18.81 -7.16
C GLU A 143 4.93 18.13 -8.33
N TYR A 144 6.25 18.00 -8.19
CA TYR A 144 7.09 17.32 -9.16
C TYR A 144 8.02 16.34 -8.47
N THR A 145 8.17 15.17 -9.05
CA THR A 145 9.12 14.15 -8.59
C THR A 145 9.83 13.49 -9.77
N VAL A 146 11.03 12.98 -9.52
CA VAL A 146 11.76 12.18 -10.50
C VAL A 146 11.73 10.72 -10.06
N VAL A 147 11.32 9.84 -10.98
CA VAL A 147 11.09 8.40 -10.71
C VAL A 147 11.86 7.60 -11.74
N ALA A 148 12.43 6.46 -11.35
CA ALA A 148 13.03 5.53 -12.31
C ALA A 148 11.95 4.96 -13.25
N GLU A 149 12.22 4.88 -14.55
CA GLU A 149 11.28 4.34 -15.55
C GLU A 149 10.70 2.98 -15.16
N VAL A 150 11.53 2.11 -14.58
CA VAL A 150 11.12 0.77 -14.12
C VAL A 150 10.16 0.77 -12.94
N SER A 151 9.92 1.93 -12.33
CA SER A 151 8.99 2.17 -11.22
C SER A 151 7.77 2.98 -11.64
N LEU A 152 7.43 3.03 -12.92
CA LEU A 152 6.25 3.75 -13.42
C LEU A 152 5.29 2.81 -14.14
N ALA A 153 4.02 2.83 -13.75
CA ALA A 153 2.92 2.22 -14.50
C ALA A 153 2.23 3.29 -15.35
N LYS A 154 2.21 3.10 -16.66
CA LYS A 154 1.44 3.95 -17.58
C LYS A 154 -0.02 3.52 -17.54
N VAL A 155 -0.92 4.47 -17.34
CA VAL A 155 -2.35 4.21 -17.13
C VAL A 155 -3.21 5.02 -18.10
N ASN A 156 -4.50 4.66 -18.17
CA ASN A 156 -5.46 5.34 -19.01
C ASN A 156 -5.59 6.82 -18.61
N PRO A 157 -5.44 7.78 -19.53
CA PRO A 157 -5.54 9.22 -19.24
C PRO A 157 -6.95 9.66 -18.80
N GLU A 158 -8.00 8.90 -19.11
CA GLU A 158 -9.38 9.19 -18.69
C GLU A 158 -9.67 8.73 -17.26
N ALA A 159 -8.73 8.01 -16.60
CA ALA A 159 -8.91 7.55 -15.24
C ALA A 159 -8.92 8.72 -14.25
N ASN A 160 -9.82 8.66 -13.25
CA ASN A 160 -9.88 9.66 -12.19
C ASN A 160 -8.63 9.54 -11.29
N ALA A 161 -7.69 10.49 -11.43
CA ALA A 161 -6.43 10.50 -10.71
C ALA A 161 -6.58 10.50 -9.19
N GLU A 162 -7.62 11.17 -8.62
CA GLU A 162 -7.94 11.16 -7.19
C GLU A 162 -8.20 9.75 -6.66
N GLN A 163 -8.79 8.89 -7.47
CA GLN A 163 -9.12 7.53 -7.09
C GLN A 163 -7.98 6.57 -7.41
N VAL A 164 -7.44 6.63 -8.63
CA VAL A 164 -6.44 5.64 -9.08
C VAL A 164 -5.08 5.79 -8.44
N CYS A 165 -4.75 6.95 -7.83
CA CYS A 165 -3.54 7.11 -7.03
C CYS A 165 -3.45 6.06 -5.91
N LEU A 166 -4.59 5.65 -5.34
CA LEU A 166 -4.67 4.63 -4.27
C LEU A 166 -4.25 3.22 -4.73
N LEU A 167 -4.19 2.99 -6.05
CA LEU A 167 -3.64 1.75 -6.61
C LEU A 167 -2.11 1.69 -6.52
N GLY A 168 -1.44 2.78 -6.17
CA GLY A 168 0.01 2.80 -5.92
C GLY A 168 0.44 1.93 -4.73
N CYS A 169 -0.45 1.64 -3.77
CA CYS A 169 -0.10 0.88 -2.57
C CYS A 169 -1.26 0.03 -2.01
N GLY A 170 -2.06 0.60 -1.10
CA GLY A 170 -2.92 -0.16 -0.18
C GLY A 170 -4.02 -0.96 -0.88
N VAL A 171 -4.72 -0.37 -1.84
CA VAL A 171 -5.83 -1.05 -2.54
C VAL A 171 -5.31 -2.22 -3.38
N THR A 172 -4.24 -2.00 -4.13
CA THR A 172 -3.57 -3.06 -4.92
C THR A 172 -3.06 -4.18 -4.02
N THR A 173 -2.47 -3.83 -2.87
CA THR A 173 -1.97 -4.81 -1.89
C THR A 173 -3.10 -5.70 -1.39
N GLY A 174 -4.24 -5.13 -0.98
CA GLY A 174 -5.37 -5.92 -0.47
C GLY A 174 -6.01 -6.82 -1.53
N LEU A 175 -6.33 -6.27 -2.70
CA LEU A 175 -6.89 -7.04 -3.81
C LEU A 175 -5.95 -8.17 -4.27
N GLY A 176 -4.66 -7.87 -4.38
CA GLY A 176 -3.64 -8.82 -4.78
C GLY A 176 -3.39 -9.92 -3.74
N ALA A 177 -3.44 -9.59 -2.45
CA ALA A 177 -3.31 -10.57 -1.37
C ALA A 177 -4.36 -11.68 -1.50
N VAL A 178 -5.59 -11.32 -1.84
CA VAL A 178 -6.68 -12.28 -2.08
C VAL A 178 -6.45 -13.10 -3.34
N LYS A 179 -6.17 -12.43 -4.46
CA LYS A 179 -6.12 -13.06 -5.78
C LYS A 179 -4.83 -13.84 -6.02
N ASN A 180 -3.69 -13.24 -5.70
CA ASN A 180 -2.37 -13.78 -6.08
C ASN A 180 -1.73 -14.59 -4.95
N THR A 181 -1.84 -14.12 -3.69
CA THR A 181 -1.15 -14.75 -2.56
C THR A 181 -1.99 -15.87 -1.96
N ALA A 182 -3.17 -15.56 -1.44
CA ALA A 182 -4.07 -16.54 -0.83
C ALA A 182 -4.78 -17.40 -1.87
N LYS A 183 -5.06 -16.86 -3.05
CA LYS A 183 -5.82 -17.52 -4.13
C LYS A 183 -7.19 -17.99 -3.66
N VAL A 184 -7.91 -17.09 -3.00
CA VAL A 184 -9.27 -17.33 -2.49
C VAL A 184 -10.16 -17.83 -3.62
N GLN A 185 -10.93 -18.88 -3.35
CA GLN A 185 -11.84 -19.51 -4.29
C GLN A 185 -13.29 -19.15 -3.97
N GLU A 186 -14.17 -19.40 -4.92
CA GLU A 186 -15.62 -19.28 -4.72
C GLU A 186 -16.07 -20.23 -3.60
N GLY A 187 -16.82 -19.68 -2.64
CA GLY A 187 -17.32 -20.42 -1.48
C GLY A 187 -16.40 -20.41 -0.24
N ASP A 188 -15.13 -20.00 -0.37
CA ASP A 188 -14.22 -19.96 0.76
C ASP A 188 -14.70 -19.01 1.87
N THR A 189 -14.30 -19.31 3.11
CA THR A 189 -14.52 -18.46 4.28
C THR A 189 -13.27 -17.63 4.56
N VAL A 190 -13.45 -16.31 4.70
CA VAL A 190 -12.38 -15.33 4.86
C VAL A 190 -12.55 -14.54 6.15
N ALA A 191 -11.47 -14.34 6.92
CA ALA A 191 -11.41 -13.43 8.06
C ALA A 191 -10.40 -12.31 7.80
N VAL A 192 -10.79 -11.06 8.05
CA VAL A 192 -9.96 -9.87 7.81
C VAL A 192 -9.80 -9.09 9.09
N PHE A 193 -8.58 -9.00 9.59
CA PHE A 193 -8.21 -8.29 10.82
C PHE A 193 -7.68 -6.89 10.48
N GLY A 194 -8.42 -5.87 10.93
CA GLY A 194 -8.15 -4.47 10.63
C GLY A 194 -8.88 -3.97 9.38
N LEU A 195 -9.73 -2.95 9.55
CA LEU A 195 -10.57 -2.36 8.52
C LEU A 195 -10.07 -0.97 8.11
N GLY A 196 -8.76 -0.86 7.89
CA GLY A 196 -8.14 0.25 7.17
C GLY A 196 -8.23 0.04 5.66
N GLY A 197 -7.55 0.88 4.88
CA GLY A 197 -7.57 0.81 3.41
C GLY A 197 -7.21 -0.57 2.87
N ILE A 198 -6.20 -1.24 3.44
CA ILE A 198 -5.80 -2.60 3.03
C ILE A 198 -6.88 -3.63 3.36
N GLY A 199 -7.40 -3.63 4.60
CA GLY A 199 -8.41 -4.60 5.01
C GLY A 199 -9.71 -4.47 4.22
N LEU A 200 -10.16 -3.25 3.95
CA LEU A 200 -11.33 -2.99 3.09
C LEU A 200 -11.08 -3.46 1.65
N ALA A 201 -9.86 -3.30 1.13
CA ALA A 201 -9.48 -3.82 -0.18
C ALA A 201 -9.45 -5.37 -0.20
N VAL A 202 -9.00 -6.02 0.88
CA VAL A 202 -9.09 -7.47 1.05
C VAL A 202 -10.55 -7.94 1.02
N ILE A 203 -11.45 -7.24 1.74
CA ILE A 203 -12.88 -7.56 1.74
C ILE A 203 -13.46 -7.46 0.32
N GLN A 204 -13.15 -6.37 -0.39
CA GLN A 204 -13.59 -6.22 -1.79
C GLN A 204 -13.02 -7.33 -2.67
N GLY A 205 -11.75 -7.67 -2.51
CA GLY A 205 -11.10 -8.78 -3.24
C GLY A 205 -11.78 -10.11 -2.96
N ALA A 206 -12.13 -10.41 -1.71
CA ALA A 206 -12.84 -11.63 -1.30
C ALA A 206 -14.25 -11.68 -1.92
N LYS A 207 -14.96 -10.55 -1.95
CA LYS A 207 -16.25 -10.44 -2.66
C LYS A 207 -16.09 -10.72 -4.16
N LEU A 208 -15.07 -10.15 -4.80
CA LEU A 208 -14.79 -10.39 -6.22
C LEU A 208 -14.41 -11.86 -6.50
N ALA A 209 -13.74 -12.53 -5.56
CA ALA A 209 -13.45 -13.95 -5.61
C ALA A 209 -14.67 -14.82 -5.28
N LYS A 210 -15.83 -14.22 -4.96
CA LYS A 210 -17.08 -14.88 -4.56
C LYS A 210 -16.91 -15.76 -3.30
N ALA A 211 -16.13 -15.29 -2.33
CA ALA A 211 -16.05 -15.95 -1.03
C ALA A 211 -17.46 -16.12 -0.43
N GLY A 212 -17.70 -17.27 0.17
CA GLY A 212 -19.03 -17.62 0.72
C GLY A 212 -19.32 -16.89 2.03
N ARG A 213 -18.28 -16.57 2.80
CA ARG A 213 -18.39 -15.81 4.04
C ARG A 213 -17.18 -14.89 4.22
N ILE A 214 -17.42 -13.65 4.61
CA ILE A 214 -16.38 -12.63 4.79
C ILE A 214 -16.58 -11.98 6.15
N ILE A 215 -15.70 -12.32 7.11
CA ILE A 215 -15.75 -11.87 8.49
C ILE A 215 -14.79 -10.70 8.66
N ALA A 216 -15.31 -9.52 8.94
CA ALA A 216 -14.56 -8.29 9.16
C ALA A 216 -14.34 -8.06 10.67
N ILE A 217 -13.10 -7.86 11.09
CA ILE A 217 -12.72 -7.72 12.50
C ILE A 217 -12.01 -6.37 12.71
N ASP A 218 -12.57 -5.51 13.57
CA ASP A 218 -11.95 -4.25 13.99
C ASP A 218 -12.44 -3.85 15.37
N THR A 219 -11.64 -3.11 16.12
CA THR A 219 -12.02 -2.55 17.42
C THR A 219 -12.81 -1.26 17.31
N ASN A 220 -12.92 -0.68 16.12
CA ASN A 220 -13.70 0.51 15.82
C ASN A 220 -14.95 0.15 15.00
N PRO A 221 -16.13 0.08 15.62
CA PRO A 221 -17.37 -0.32 14.94
C PRO A 221 -17.85 0.68 13.89
N SER A 222 -17.36 1.93 13.89
CA SER A 222 -17.71 2.92 12.86
C SER A 222 -17.30 2.51 11.44
N LYS A 223 -16.35 1.57 11.32
CA LYS A 223 -15.87 1.04 10.02
C LYS A 223 -16.74 -0.09 9.48
N PHE A 224 -17.66 -0.65 10.25
CA PHE A 224 -18.42 -1.83 9.87
C PHE A 224 -19.42 -1.59 8.73
N GLU A 225 -20.01 -0.41 8.67
CA GLU A 225 -20.91 -0.05 7.57
C GLU A 225 -20.18 -0.08 6.23
N LEU A 226 -19.00 0.53 6.17
CA LEU A 226 -18.17 0.53 4.96
C LEU A 226 -17.67 -0.88 4.62
N ALA A 227 -17.31 -1.69 5.63
CA ALA A 227 -16.93 -3.09 5.41
C ALA A 227 -18.08 -3.89 4.77
N ARG A 228 -19.32 -3.69 5.21
CA ARG A 228 -20.52 -4.33 4.59
C ARG A 228 -20.73 -3.85 3.16
N THR A 229 -20.54 -2.57 2.89
CA THR A 229 -20.61 -2.02 1.52
C THR A 229 -19.63 -2.73 0.59
N PHE A 230 -18.41 -3.01 1.04
CA PHE A 230 -17.42 -3.77 0.28
C PHE A 230 -17.68 -5.27 0.22
N GLY A 231 -18.57 -5.82 1.07
CA GLY A 231 -18.99 -7.21 0.96
C GLY A 231 -18.81 -8.07 2.22
N ALA A 232 -18.47 -7.47 3.38
CA ALA A 232 -18.42 -8.23 4.62
C ALA A 232 -19.80 -8.78 4.97
N THR A 233 -19.85 -10.08 5.28
CA THR A 233 -21.09 -10.77 5.73
C THR A 233 -21.29 -10.64 7.22
N ASP A 234 -20.19 -10.62 7.97
CA ASP A 234 -20.16 -10.52 9.43
C ASP A 234 -19.18 -9.43 9.85
N CYS A 235 -19.50 -8.71 10.92
CA CYS A 235 -18.60 -7.73 11.52
C CYS A 235 -18.47 -8.01 13.01
N ILE A 236 -17.25 -8.07 13.53
CA ILE A 236 -16.95 -8.44 14.92
C ILE A 236 -16.03 -7.40 15.54
N ASN A 237 -16.42 -6.89 16.70
CA ASN A 237 -15.51 -6.16 17.58
C ASN A 237 -14.96 -7.14 18.63
N PRO A 238 -13.64 -7.41 18.65
CA PRO A 238 -13.03 -8.32 19.60
C PRO A 238 -13.29 -7.94 21.06
N LYS A 239 -13.53 -6.65 21.34
CA LYS A 239 -13.79 -6.14 22.70
C LYS A 239 -15.17 -6.53 23.25
N ASP A 240 -16.09 -6.97 22.39
CA ASP A 240 -17.45 -7.38 22.77
C ASP A 240 -17.50 -8.86 23.22
N HIS A 241 -16.34 -9.55 23.22
CA HIS A 241 -16.24 -10.96 23.55
C HIS A 241 -15.28 -11.21 24.71
N GLU A 242 -15.64 -12.10 25.63
CA GLU A 242 -14.78 -12.56 26.71
C GLU A 242 -13.70 -13.55 26.21
N LYS A 243 -14.02 -14.32 25.16
CA LYS A 243 -13.12 -15.29 24.54
C LYS A 243 -12.13 -14.60 23.59
N PRO A 244 -10.92 -15.15 23.41
CA PRO A 244 -10.01 -14.72 22.37
C PRO A 244 -10.67 -14.76 20.99
N ILE A 245 -10.42 -13.76 20.17
CA ILE A 245 -11.12 -13.57 18.87
C ILE A 245 -10.98 -14.78 17.94
N GLN A 246 -9.83 -15.45 17.95
CA GLN A 246 -9.63 -16.65 17.13
C GLN A 246 -10.57 -17.80 17.55
N GLN A 247 -10.90 -17.92 18.83
CA GLN A 247 -11.86 -18.92 19.32
C GLN A 247 -13.27 -18.57 18.89
N VAL A 248 -13.65 -17.30 18.98
CA VAL A 248 -14.95 -16.80 18.50
C VAL A 248 -15.14 -17.16 17.03
N ILE A 249 -14.13 -16.88 16.18
CA ILE A 249 -14.19 -17.17 14.75
C ILE A 249 -14.30 -18.68 14.49
N VAL A 250 -13.53 -19.52 15.20
CA VAL A 250 -13.59 -20.97 15.05
C VAL A 250 -14.98 -21.50 15.45
N GLU A 251 -15.58 -20.99 16.51
CA GLU A 251 -16.94 -21.38 16.93
C GLU A 251 -17.99 -20.96 15.88
N MET A 252 -17.86 -19.76 15.30
CA MET A 252 -18.77 -19.27 14.26
C MET A 252 -18.68 -20.05 12.94
N THR A 253 -17.54 -20.66 12.67
CA THR A 253 -17.24 -21.36 11.41
C THR A 253 -17.14 -22.88 11.58
N THR A 254 -17.30 -23.40 12.80
CA THR A 254 -17.19 -24.80 13.22
C THR A 254 -15.74 -25.33 13.18
N TRP A 255 -14.94 -24.96 12.18
CA TRP A 255 -13.58 -25.48 11.97
C TRP A 255 -12.50 -24.41 11.83
N GLY A 256 -12.88 -23.16 11.74
CA GLY A 256 -12.03 -22.03 11.35
C GLY A 256 -12.25 -21.60 9.89
N VAL A 257 -11.52 -20.57 9.47
CA VAL A 257 -11.63 -20.02 8.13
C VAL A 257 -10.63 -20.65 7.15
N ASP A 258 -10.93 -20.62 5.85
CA ASP A 258 -9.99 -21.05 4.80
C ASP A 258 -8.82 -20.07 4.69
N HIS A 259 -9.11 -18.77 4.79
CA HIS A 259 -8.11 -17.71 4.69
C HIS A 259 -8.32 -16.64 5.75
N SER A 260 -7.24 -16.22 6.37
CA SER A 260 -7.22 -15.03 7.22
C SER A 260 -6.20 -14.02 6.73
N PHE A 261 -6.48 -12.74 6.92
CA PHE A 261 -5.61 -11.63 6.49
C PHE A 261 -5.38 -10.71 7.67
N GLU A 262 -4.11 -10.49 8.02
CA GLU A 262 -3.71 -9.53 9.03
C GLU A 262 -3.28 -8.23 8.35
N CYS A 263 -4.04 -7.14 8.61
CA CYS A 263 -3.90 -5.86 7.93
C CYS A 263 -3.58 -4.69 8.90
N ILE A 264 -3.04 -4.99 10.08
CA ILE A 264 -2.77 -4.02 11.15
C ILE A 264 -1.27 -3.83 11.36
N GLY A 265 -0.49 -4.93 11.35
CA GLY A 265 0.92 -4.96 11.73
C GLY A 265 1.15 -5.30 13.21
N ASN A 266 0.24 -6.04 13.84
CA ASN A 266 0.35 -6.44 15.25
C ASN A 266 0.67 -7.93 15.37
N VAL A 267 1.81 -8.28 15.95
CA VAL A 267 2.29 -9.67 16.05
C VAL A 267 1.34 -10.59 16.82
N ASN A 268 0.60 -10.07 17.81
CA ASN A 268 -0.40 -10.87 18.53
C ASN A 268 -1.64 -11.13 17.65
N VAL A 269 -2.04 -10.15 16.82
CA VAL A 269 -3.13 -10.32 15.86
C VAL A 269 -2.70 -11.25 14.73
N MET A 270 -1.44 -11.19 14.28
CA MET A 270 -0.89 -12.15 13.31
C MET A 270 -1.02 -13.60 13.81
N ARG A 271 -0.74 -13.81 15.10
CA ARG A 271 -0.94 -15.13 15.74
C ARG A 271 -2.43 -15.52 15.78
N ALA A 272 -3.30 -14.61 16.21
CA ALA A 272 -4.73 -14.86 16.25
C ALA A 272 -5.30 -15.17 14.86
N ALA A 273 -4.83 -14.47 13.84
CA ALA A 273 -5.20 -14.70 12.43
C ALA A 273 -4.78 -16.11 11.98
N LEU A 274 -3.58 -16.58 12.32
CA LEU A 274 -3.18 -17.95 12.04
C LEU A 274 -4.06 -18.97 12.76
N GLU A 275 -4.30 -18.74 14.06
CA GLU A 275 -5.01 -19.70 14.91
C GLU A 275 -6.51 -19.79 14.61
N CYS A 276 -7.11 -18.78 13.98
CA CYS A 276 -8.50 -18.84 13.51
C CYS A 276 -8.69 -19.57 12.18
N ALA A 277 -7.62 -19.81 11.42
CA ALA A 277 -7.66 -20.63 10.22
C ALA A 277 -7.83 -22.10 10.59
N HIS A 278 -8.58 -22.88 9.81
CA HIS A 278 -8.77 -24.28 10.10
C HIS A 278 -7.49 -25.09 9.89
N ARG A 279 -7.33 -26.16 10.65
CA ARG A 279 -6.23 -27.09 10.45
C ARG A 279 -6.45 -27.87 9.14
N GLY A 280 -5.36 -28.33 8.54
CA GLY A 280 -5.36 -29.07 7.28
C GLY A 280 -4.88 -28.22 6.11
N TRP A 281 -5.58 -27.16 5.76
CA TRP A 281 -5.20 -26.32 4.63
C TRP A 281 -5.41 -24.81 4.84
N GLY A 282 -5.91 -24.37 6.00
CA GLY A 282 -6.13 -22.97 6.30
C GLY A 282 -4.85 -22.14 6.18
N GLN A 283 -4.95 -20.95 5.62
CA GLN A 283 -3.81 -20.04 5.40
C GLN A 283 -4.05 -18.70 6.08
N SER A 284 -2.98 -18.13 6.64
CA SER A 284 -2.98 -16.77 7.17
C SER A 284 -1.97 -15.93 6.42
N VAL A 285 -2.40 -14.79 5.88
CA VAL A 285 -1.57 -13.86 5.12
C VAL A 285 -1.26 -12.63 5.97
N ILE A 286 0.02 -12.41 6.23
CA ILE A 286 0.52 -11.21 6.91
C ILE A 286 0.70 -10.12 5.84
N ILE A 287 0.06 -8.98 6.05
CA ILE A 287 0.15 -7.79 5.20
C ILE A 287 0.64 -6.59 6.01
N GLY A 288 0.17 -6.46 7.25
CA GLY A 288 0.55 -5.38 8.15
C GLY A 288 2.05 -5.39 8.46
N VAL A 289 2.64 -4.19 8.58
CA VAL A 289 4.06 -4.03 8.91
C VAL A 289 4.21 -3.88 10.41
N ALA A 290 4.89 -4.81 11.06
CA ALA A 290 5.23 -4.74 12.48
C ALA A 290 6.46 -3.85 12.71
N GLY A 291 6.56 -3.28 13.90
CA GLY A 291 7.71 -2.47 14.30
C GLY A 291 9.02 -3.25 14.28
N ALA A 292 10.14 -2.53 14.11
CA ALA A 292 11.47 -3.14 14.09
C ALA A 292 11.74 -3.96 15.36
N GLY A 293 12.31 -5.15 15.17
CA GLY A 293 12.63 -6.08 16.26
C GLY A 293 11.45 -6.89 16.81
N GLN A 294 10.23 -6.69 16.30
CA GLN A 294 9.09 -7.54 16.66
C GLN A 294 9.11 -8.85 15.87
N GLU A 295 8.83 -9.94 16.56
CA GLU A 295 8.83 -11.29 15.99
C GLU A 295 7.46 -11.95 16.15
N ILE A 296 7.05 -12.72 15.13
CA ILE A 296 5.86 -13.56 15.22
C ILE A 296 6.19 -14.86 15.94
N SER A 297 5.27 -15.36 16.77
CA SER A 297 5.43 -16.64 17.45
C SER A 297 4.13 -17.44 17.46
N THR A 298 4.24 -18.75 17.29
CA THR A 298 3.11 -19.68 17.44
C THR A 298 3.61 -21.04 17.94
N ARG A 299 2.69 -21.84 18.42
CA ARG A 299 3.01 -23.23 18.77
C ARG A 299 3.31 -24.02 17.51
N PRO A 300 4.44 -24.74 17.41
CA PRO A 300 4.82 -25.50 16.20
C PRO A 300 3.72 -26.42 15.69
N PHE A 301 2.89 -26.97 16.60
CA PHE A 301 1.78 -27.86 16.24
C PHE A 301 0.71 -27.18 15.35
N GLN A 302 0.59 -25.87 15.38
CA GLN A 302 -0.30 -25.13 14.47
C GLN A 302 0.11 -25.36 13.01
N LEU A 303 1.42 -25.36 12.74
CA LEU A 303 1.96 -25.59 11.39
C LEU A 303 2.02 -27.09 11.05
N VAL A 304 2.38 -27.93 12.03
CA VAL A 304 2.39 -29.41 11.83
C VAL A 304 1.01 -29.93 11.40
N THR A 305 -0.07 -29.33 11.89
CA THR A 305 -1.44 -29.71 11.53
C THR A 305 -1.95 -29.05 10.24
N GLY A 306 -1.08 -28.43 9.45
CA GLY A 306 -1.35 -28.01 8.06
C GLY A 306 -1.69 -26.55 7.85
N ARG A 307 -1.77 -25.73 8.93
CA ARG A 307 -1.91 -24.28 8.76
C ARG A 307 -0.67 -23.71 8.07
N LYS A 308 -0.88 -22.68 7.26
CA LYS A 308 0.19 -21.99 6.55
C LYS A 308 0.24 -20.53 6.96
N TRP A 309 1.43 -20.06 7.29
CA TRP A 309 1.69 -18.64 7.45
C TRP A 309 2.38 -18.12 6.19
N LEU A 310 1.78 -17.11 5.56
CA LEU A 310 2.26 -16.49 4.33
C LEU A 310 2.44 -14.99 4.57
N GLY A 311 3.32 -14.36 3.79
CA GLY A 311 3.42 -12.92 3.70
C GLY A 311 3.18 -12.46 2.26
N THR A 312 2.87 -11.19 2.09
CA THR A 312 2.73 -10.59 0.77
C THR A 312 3.25 -9.16 0.75
N ALA A 313 4.04 -8.82 -0.25
CA ALA A 313 4.42 -7.46 -0.57
C ALA A 313 3.64 -7.03 -1.81
N PHE A 314 3.00 -5.86 -1.76
CA PHE A 314 2.19 -5.33 -2.86
C PHE A 314 1.12 -6.32 -3.38
N GLY A 315 0.64 -7.21 -2.52
CA GLY A 315 -0.33 -8.24 -2.92
C GLY A 315 0.18 -9.24 -3.97
N GLY A 316 1.49 -9.35 -4.18
CA GLY A 316 2.04 -10.16 -5.27
C GLY A 316 1.70 -9.63 -6.67
N VAL A 317 1.26 -8.37 -6.78
CA VAL A 317 0.90 -7.76 -8.07
C VAL A 317 2.15 -7.36 -8.84
N LYS A 318 2.14 -7.60 -10.15
CA LYS A 318 3.16 -7.13 -11.08
C LYS A 318 2.86 -5.67 -11.42
N GLY A 319 3.56 -4.73 -10.79
CA GLY A 319 3.19 -3.32 -10.77
C GLY A 319 3.00 -2.73 -12.16
N ARG A 320 4.03 -2.68 -13.00
CA ARG A 320 3.97 -2.07 -14.32
C ARG A 320 3.04 -2.80 -15.29
N SER A 321 3.01 -4.14 -15.22
CA SER A 321 2.28 -4.95 -16.18
C SER A 321 0.83 -5.24 -15.80
N GLN A 322 0.46 -5.27 -14.51
CA GLN A 322 -0.90 -5.57 -14.06
C GLN A 322 -1.71 -4.35 -13.63
N LEU A 323 -1.05 -3.31 -13.06
CA LEU A 323 -1.76 -2.14 -12.55
C LEU A 323 -2.60 -1.41 -13.61
N PRO A 324 -2.14 -1.25 -14.87
CA PRO A 324 -2.98 -0.66 -15.91
C PRO A 324 -4.32 -1.37 -16.09
N GLY A 325 -4.33 -2.71 -16.04
CA GLY A 325 -5.55 -3.51 -16.07
C GLY A 325 -6.46 -3.29 -14.85
N MET A 326 -5.88 -3.06 -13.67
CA MET A 326 -6.66 -2.71 -12.46
C MET A 326 -7.29 -1.32 -12.57
N VAL A 327 -6.63 -0.38 -13.25
CA VAL A 327 -7.21 0.93 -13.57
C VAL A 327 -8.41 0.77 -14.50
N GLU A 328 -8.31 -0.06 -15.55
CA GLU A 328 -9.46 -0.37 -16.42
C GLU A 328 -10.60 -1.06 -15.66
N ASP A 329 -10.29 -1.95 -14.71
CA ASP A 329 -11.28 -2.58 -13.85
C ASP A 329 -11.98 -1.55 -12.94
N ALA A 330 -11.25 -0.55 -12.46
CA ALA A 330 -11.83 0.54 -11.67
C ALA A 330 -12.73 1.45 -12.51
N MET A 331 -12.27 1.84 -13.70
CA MET A 331 -13.05 2.64 -14.65
C MET A 331 -14.35 1.93 -15.08
N ALA A 332 -14.31 0.61 -15.17
CA ALA A 332 -15.49 -0.22 -15.49
C ALA A 332 -16.37 -0.53 -14.26
N GLY A 333 -16.05 0.00 -13.07
CA GLY A 333 -16.80 -0.22 -11.83
C GLY A 333 -16.64 -1.63 -11.23
N ARG A 334 -15.72 -2.45 -11.74
CA ARG A 334 -15.42 -3.77 -11.14
C ARG A 334 -14.63 -3.64 -9.85
N ILE A 335 -13.73 -2.67 -9.77
CA ILE A 335 -13.04 -2.26 -8.54
C ILE A 335 -13.64 -0.92 -8.12
N GLN A 336 -14.13 -0.83 -6.90
CA GLN A 336 -14.67 0.41 -6.33
C GLN A 336 -13.55 1.13 -5.58
N LEU A 337 -13.17 2.32 -6.04
CA LEU A 337 -12.14 3.16 -5.43
C LEU A 337 -12.71 4.36 -4.67
N GLU A 338 -13.82 4.92 -5.16
CA GLU A 338 -14.45 6.10 -4.57
C GLU A 338 -14.69 5.98 -3.05
N PRO A 339 -15.22 4.85 -2.50
CA PRO A 339 -15.51 4.77 -1.07
C PRO A 339 -14.25 4.76 -0.18
N PHE A 340 -13.07 4.57 -0.74
CA PHE A 340 -11.81 4.71 0.02
C PHE A 340 -11.43 6.17 0.24
N VAL A 341 -11.78 7.08 -0.66
CA VAL A 341 -11.47 8.51 -0.55
C VAL A 341 -12.48 9.16 0.39
N THR A 342 -12.16 9.19 1.67
CA THR A 342 -13.05 9.78 2.69
C THR A 342 -12.86 11.27 2.87
N HIS A 343 -11.68 11.78 2.51
CA HIS A 343 -11.32 13.19 2.60
C HIS A 343 -10.41 13.60 1.46
N THR A 344 -10.49 14.88 1.06
CA THR A 344 -9.55 15.52 0.13
C THR A 344 -9.03 16.81 0.74
N ARG A 345 -7.76 17.13 0.51
CA ARG A 345 -7.12 18.35 1.01
C ARG A 345 -6.13 18.89 -0.04
N PRO A 346 -5.91 20.21 -0.09
CA PRO A 346 -4.75 20.75 -0.78
C PRO A 346 -3.47 20.37 -0.02
N LEU A 347 -2.31 20.60 -0.63
CA LEU A 347 -1.01 20.28 -0.02
C LEU A 347 -0.84 20.88 1.39
N GLU A 348 -1.38 22.08 1.62
CA GLU A 348 -1.35 22.79 2.92
C GLU A 348 -2.05 21.99 4.04
N GLY A 349 -2.99 21.15 3.70
CA GLY A 349 -3.75 20.31 4.66
C GLY A 349 -3.10 18.95 4.95
N ILE A 350 -1.85 18.70 4.51
CA ILE A 350 -1.24 17.38 4.64
C ILE A 350 -1.08 16.92 6.10
N ASN A 351 -0.73 17.82 7.01
CA ASN A 351 -0.61 17.46 8.44
C ASN A 351 -1.99 17.12 9.04
N GLU A 352 -3.05 17.84 8.67
CA GLU A 352 -4.43 17.49 9.05
C GLU A 352 -4.81 16.10 8.51
N ALA A 353 -4.34 15.72 7.32
CA ALA A 353 -4.59 14.40 6.76
C ALA A 353 -3.97 13.27 7.62
N PHE A 354 -2.78 13.50 8.18
CA PHE A 354 -2.18 12.58 9.16
C PHE A 354 -2.96 12.52 10.46
N ASP A 355 -3.44 13.67 10.97
CA ASP A 355 -4.27 13.72 12.19
C ASP A 355 -5.57 12.92 11.99
N LEU A 356 -6.29 13.13 10.90
CA LEU A 356 -7.50 12.37 10.55
C LEU A 356 -7.26 10.86 10.48
N MET A 357 -6.10 10.46 9.98
CA MET A 357 -5.71 9.05 9.91
C MET A 357 -5.42 8.48 11.30
N HIS A 358 -4.65 9.17 12.15
CA HIS A 358 -4.33 8.74 13.51
C HIS A 358 -5.59 8.66 14.40
N GLU A 359 -6.54 9.56 14.21
CA GLU A 359 -7.83 9.56 14.90
C GLU A 359 -8.80 8.47 14.36
N GLY A 360 -8.42 7.76 13.31
CA GLY A 360 -9.25 6.74 12.68
C GLY A 360 -10.48 7.30 11.96
N LYS A 361 -10.48 8.60 11.64
CA LYS A 361 -11.57 9.31 10.95
C LYS A 361 -11.48 9.21 9.43
N SER A 362 -10.30 8.93 8.87
CA SER A 362 -10.12 8.71 7.44
C SER A 362 -9.75 7.26 7.12
N ILE A 363 -10.22 6.77 5.99
CA ILE A 363 -9.70 5.55 5.35
C ILE A 363 -8.52 5.94 4.46
N ARG A 364 -8.76 6.91 3.56
CA ARG A 364 -7.72 7.64 2.82
C ARG A 364 -8.10 9.11 2.73
N THR A 365 -7.13 9.96 3.01
CA THR A 365 -7.16 11.36 2.60
C THR A 365 -6.29 11.51 1.36
N VAL A 366 -6.84 12.09 0.32
CA VAL A 366 -6.11 12.37 -0.93
C VAL A 366 -5.73 13.84 -0.95
N ILE A 367 -4.46 14.11 -1.17
CA ILE A 367 -3.90 15.45 -1.39
C ILE A 367 -3.95 15.74 -2.89
N HIS A 368 -4.44 16.92 -3.27
CA HIS A 368 -4.42 17.43 -4.64
C HIS A 368 -3.48 18.65 -4.74
N PHE A 369 -2.86 18.81 -5.90
CA PHE A 369 -1.91 19.87 -6.20
C PHE A 369 -2.47 20.88 -7.21
#